data_821552281e0359bc7259579a73818e70
#
_entry.id   821552281e0359bc7259579a73818e70
#
_cell.length_a   1.000
_cell.length_b   1.000
_cell.length_c   1.000
_cell.angle_alpha   90.00
_cell.angle_beta   90.00
_cell.angle_gamma   90.00
#
_symmetry.space_group_name_H-M   'P 1'
#
loop_
_entity.id
_entity.type
_entity.pdbx_description
1 polymer ?
#
loop_
_entity_poly.entity_id
_entity_poly.type
_entity_poly.pdbx_seq_one_letter_code
_entity_poly.pdbx_strand_id
1 'polypeptide(L)'
;VTGKEAWKMRIIALVPAVLAAAVLLVSTTASAAPGNIGFGFNARDISGFPTGAASLTGGGSYNPVTGFVKSAGGFRCTSDVGQGPLAGCLSGEGVRWDTVELRRSTTFKCTGSAAEPLKTATTDENTVVLLADFYRAGDGNDESFTAQMIVSADDIAPDIAGIQNVWIQGVGCASAIANFSS
;
A
#
# COMPACT_ATOMS: atom_id res chain seq x y z
N VAL A 1 7.95 42.50 -94.74
CA VAL A 1 8.51 41.21 -94.93
C VAL A 1 8.27 40.37 -93.69
N THR A 2 7.51 39.45 -93.80
CA THR A 2 7.00 38.29 -93.10
C THR A 2 8.01 37.49 -92.27
N GLY A 3 7.64 37.10 -91.11
CA GLY A 3 8.26 36.01 -90.32
C GLY A 3 7.30 35.49 -89.31
N LYS A 4 6.65 34.36 -89.66
CA LYS A 4 5.86 33.56 -88.80
C LYS A 4 6.76 32.67 -87.97
N GLU A 5 6.78 32.84 -86.69
CA GLU A 5 7.37 31.88 -85.76
C GLU A 5 6.24 31.09 -85.08
N ALA A 6 6.26 29.78 -85.29
CA ALA A 6 5.31 28.84 -84.76
C ALA A 6 5.60 28.55 -83.28
N TRP A 7 4.61 28.80 -82.44
CA TRP A 7 4.70 28.50 -81.01
C TRP A 7 4.37 26.98 -80.84
N LYS A 8 5.43 26.21 -80.47
CA LYS A 8 5.27 24.83 -80.04
C LYS A 8 4.80 24.82 -78.63
N MET A 9 3.55 24.48 -78.43
CA MET A 9 2.94 24.23 -77.15
C MET A 9 3.50 22.90 -76.57
N ARG A 10 4.37 22.96 -75.57
CA ARG A 10 4.80 21.82 -74.81
C ARG A 10 3.75 21.54 -73.75
N ILE A 11 3.02 20.44 -73.93
CA ILE A 11 2.13 19.87 -72.91
C ILE A 11 3.01 19.23 -71.82
N ILE A 12 3.09 19.87 -70.67
CA ILE A 12 3.71 19.28 -69.49
C ILE A 12 2.61 18.44 -68.81
N ALA A 13 2.74 17.14 -68.90
CA ALA A 13 1.90 16.20 -68.17
C ALA A 13 2.24 16.31 -66.68
N LEU A 14 1.37 16.87 -65.89
CA LEU A 14 1.40 16.86 -64.44
C LEU A 14 0.92 15.46 -63.97
N VAL A 15 1.87 14.67 -63.46
CA VAL A 15 1.57 13.42 -62.75
C VAL A 15 1.20 13.81 -61.33
N PRO A 16 0.00 13.53 -60.83
CA PRO A 16 -0.32 13.71 -59.42
C PRO A 16 0.34 12.59 -58.61
N ALA A 17 1.37 12.92 -57.82
CA ALA A 17 1.90 12.04 -56.79
C ALA A 17 0.90 11.97 -55.63
N VAL A 18 0.11 10.88 -55.58
CA VAL A 18 -0.72 10.56 -54.42
C VAL A 18 0.18 10.07 -53.31
N LEU A 19 0.52 10.95 -52.37
CA LEU A 19 1.12 10.58 -51.12
C LEU A 19 0.05 9.92 -50.22
N ALA A 20 0.04 8.59 -50.18
CA ALA A 20 -0.73 7.83 -49.21
C ALA A 20 -0.01 7.98 -47.83
N ALA A 21 -0.46 8.94 -47.02
CA ALA A 21 -0.08 9.03 -45.62
C ALA A 21 -0.76 7.89 -44.85
N ALA A 22 -0.07 6.77 -44.64
CA ALA A 22 -0.48 5.73 -43.71
C ALA A 22 -0.36 6.26 -42.29
N VAL A 23 -1.46 6.77 -41.74
CA VAL A 23 -1.57 7.09 -40.31
C VAL A 23 -1.63 5.77 -39.57
N LEU A 24 -0.49 5.34 -39.03
CA LEU A 24 -0.41 4.25 -38.06
C LEU A 24 -1.11 4.73 -36.78
N LEU A 25 -2.37 4.37 -36.62
CA LEU A 25 -3.10 4.47 -35.35
C LEU A 25 -2.45 3.45 -34.38
N VAL A 26 -1.45 3.91 -33.66
CA VAL A 26 -0.96 3.19 -32.48
C VAL A 26 -2.10 3.25 -31.47
N SER A 27 -2.89 2.19 -31.41
CA SER A 27 -3.86 1.99 -30.33
C SER A 27 -3.05 1.78 -29.06
N THR A 28 -2.81 2.84 -28.31
CA THR A 28 -2.37 2.72 -26.92
C THR A 28 -3.55 2.09 -26.17
N THR A 29 -3.47 0.79 -25.91
CA THR A 29 -4.34 0.18 -24.92
C THR A 29 -4.06 0.89 -23.61
N ALA A 30 -4.95 1.81 -23.24
CA ALA A 30 -4.96 2.37 -21.90
C ALA A 30 -5.23 1.18 -20.97
N SER A 31 -4.17 0.69 -20.31
CA SER A 31 -4.33 -0.26 -19.22
C SER A 31 -5.19 0.45 -18.19
N ALA A 32 -6.38 -0.08 -17.90
CA ALA A 32 -7.19 0.45 -16.81
C ALA A 32 -6.31 0.47 -15.56
N ALA A 33 -6.27 1.61 -14.86
CA ALA A 33 -5.55 1.67 -13.61
C ALA A 33 -6.13 0.57 -12.70
N PRO A 34 -5.27 -0.24 -12.05
CA PRO A 34 -5.76 -1.28 -11.16
C PRO A 34 -6.73 -0.67 -10.15
N GLY A 35 -7.85 -1.33 -9.94
CA GLY A 35 -8.87 -0.90 -8.97
C GLY A 35 -8.30 -0.81 -7.56
N ASN A 36 -9.07 -0.22 -6.65
CA ASN A 36 -8.71 -0.25 -5.23
C ASN A 36 -8.89 -1.68 -4.72
N ILE A 37 -7.94 -2.12 -3.91
CA ILE A 37 -7.96 -3.41 -3.23
C ILE A 37 -8.62 -3.21 -1.87
N GLY A 38 -9.66 -3.99 -1.58
CA GLY A 38 -10.28 -4.05 -0.26
C GLY A 38 -9.50 -4.98 0.66
N PHE A 39 -9.42 -4.67 1.95
CA PHE A 39 -8.89 -5.59 2.95
C PHE A 39 -9.66 -5.49 4.25
N GLY A 40 -9.65 -6.57 5.02
CA GLY A 40 -10.21 -6.64 6.35
C GLY A 40 -9.46 -7.66 7.18
N PHE A 41 -9.31 -7.41 8.48
CA PHE A 41 -8.56 -8.31 9.35
C PHE A 41 -9.02 -8.26 10.81
N ASN A 42 -8.68 -9.33 11.54
CA ASN A 42 -8.86 -9.42 12.98
C ASN A 42 -7.65 -10.16 13.57
N ALA A 43 -6.84 -9.44 14.33
CA ALA A 43 -5.68 -9.95 15.04
C ALA A 43 -5.91 -9.86 16.54
N ARG A 44 -5.68 -10.95 17.23
CA ARG A 44 -5.65 -11.02 18.69
C ARG A 44 -4.22 -11.25 19.15
N ASP A 45 -3.87 -10.70 20.31
CA ASP A 45 -2.60 -10.98 20.98
C ASP A 45 -1.35 -10.70 20.13
N ILE A 46 -1.38 -9.59 19.37
CA ILE A 46 -0.17 -9.09 18.71
C ILE A 46 0.87 -8.84 19.79
N SER A 47 2.00 -9.50 19.71
CA SER A 47 3.05 -9.43 20.73
C SER A 47 4.39 -9.90 20.15
N GLY A 48 5.41 -10.00 20.98
CA GLY A 48 6.71 -10.54 20.58
C GLY A 48 7.86 -9.71 21.10
N PHE A 49 7.65 -8.42 21.30
CA PHE A 49 8.62 -7.59 22.00
C PHE A 49 8.61 -7.93 23.51
N PRO A 50 9.67 -7.58 24.24
CA PRO A 50 9.79 -7.94 25.65
C PRO A 50 8.63 -7.48 26.53
N THR A 51 7.99 -6.37 26.17
CA THR A 51 6.79 -5.86 26.85
C THR A 51 5.79 -5.41 25.81
N GLY A 52 4.53 -5.65 26.09
CA GLY A 52 3.42 -5.17 25.27
C GLY A 52 2.72 -6.28 24.49
N ALA A 53 1.40 -6.15 24.49
CA ALA A 53 0.53 -6.91 23.60
C ALA A 53 -0.69 -6.06 23.25
N ALA A 54 -1.24 -6.28 22.06
CA ALA A 54 -2.41 -5.55 21.60
C ALA A 54 -3.33 -6.44 20.77
N SER A 55 -4.61 -6.10 20.75
CA SER A 55 -5.57 -6.59 19.76
C SER A 55 -5.85 -5.50 18.74
N LEU A 56 -6.04 -5.91 17.49
CA LEU A 56 -6.27 -5.01 16.38
C LEU A 56 -7.28 -5.62 15.41
N THR A 57 -8.25 -4.83 15.00
CA THR A 57 -9.22 -5.22 13.98
C THR A 57 -9.48 -4.04 13.06
N GLY A 58 -9.83 -4.29 11.83
CA GLY A 58 -10.15 -3.21 10.91
C GLY A 58 -10.13 -3.63 9.46
N GLY A 59 -10.11 -2.62 8.61
CA GLY A 59 -10.09 -2.81 7.18
C GLY A 59 -10.32 -1.51 6.42
N GLY A 60 -10.38 -1.63 5.12
CA GLY A 60 -10.55 -0.50 4.23
C GLY A 60 -10.20 -0.83 2.80
N SER A 61 -9.70 0.16 2.08
CA SER A 61 -9.23 -0.02 0.72
C SER A 61 -7.95 0.78 0.46
N TYR A 62 -7.14 0.27 -0.44
CA TYR A 62 -5.90 0.91 -0.86
C TYR A 62 -5.60 0.64 -2.34
N ASN A 63 -4.67 1.40 -2.88
CA ASN A 63 -4.19 1.21 -4.23
C ASN A 63 -2.66 1.38 -4.25
N PRO A 64 -1.90 0.30 -4.48
CA PRO A 64 -0.44 0.33 -4.43
C PRO A 64 0.20 1.18 -5.54
N VAL A 65 -0.54 1.42 -6.63
CA VAL A 65 -0.04 2.20 -7.77
C VAL A 65 -0.23 3.70 -7.53
N THR A 66 -1.42 4.11 -7.06
CA THR A 66 -1.74 5.53 -6.86
C THR A 66 -1.36 6.06 -5.49
N GLY A 67 -1.09 5.19 -4.51
CA GLY A 67 -0.85 5.57 -3.12
C GLY A 67 -2.14 5.90 -2.35
N PHE A 68 -3.30 5.67 -2.95
CA PHE A 68 -4.57 5.87 -2.26
C PHE A 68 -4.71 4.88 -1.08
N VAL A 69 -5.21 5.37 0.04
CA VAL A 69 -5.62 4.54 1.17
C VAL A 69 -6.73 5.22 1.97
N LYS A 70 -7.69 4.41 2.41
CA LYS A 70 -8.70 4.78 3.38
C LYS A 70 -9.04 3.55 4.21
N SER A 71 -8.59 3.54 5.47
CA SER A 71 -8.81 2.42 6.38
C SER A 71 -8.83 2.89 7.83
N ALA A 72 -9.52 2.13 8.67
CA ALA A 72 -9.65 2.39 10.08
C ALA A 72 -10.04 1.10 10.81
N GLY A 73 -10.01 1.13 12.14
CA GLY A 73 -10.48 0.01 12.93
C GLY A 73 -10.39 0.20 14.44
N GLY A 74 -10.57 -0.88 15.17
CA GLY A 74 -10.45 -0.95 16.61
C GLY A 74 -9.03 -1.32 17.04
N PHE A 75 -8.61 -0.76 18.16
CA PHE A 75 -7.30 -1.01 18.79
C PHE A 75 -7.45 -1.10 20.30
N ARG A 76 -6.73 -2.03 20.92
CA ARG A 76 -6.65 -2.13 22.38
C ARG A 76 -5.34 -2.75 22.82
N CYS A 77 -4.65 -2.12 23.79
CA CYS A 77 -3.55 -2.76 24.50
C CYS A 77 -4.09 -3.85 25.43
N THR A 78 -3.58 -5.06 25.29
CA THR A 78 -3.97 -6.22 26.12
C THR A 78 -2.96 -6.46 27.26
N SER A 79 -1.76 -5.90 27.13
CA SER A 79 -0.81 -5.69 28.22
C SER A 79 -0.06 -4.38 28.02
N ASP A 80 0.61 -3.90 29.09
CA ASP A 80 1.32 -2.63 29.05
C ASP A 80 2.44 -2.63 27.99
N VAL A 81 2.44 -1.62 27.12
CA VAL A 81 3.47 -1.44 26.10
C VAL A 81 4.57 -0.55 26.61
N GLY A 82 5.77 -1.10 26.79
CA GLY A 82 6.90 -0.39 27.38
C GLY A 82 7.86 0.24 26.38
N GLN A 83 7.64 0.09 25.07
CA GLN A 83 8.59 0.54 24.05
C GLN A 83 7.92 0.87 22.72
N GLY A 84 8.71 1.51 21.85
CA GLY A 84 8.23 1.91 20.52
C GLY A 84 7.23 3.06 20.56
N PRO A 85 6.57 3.35 19.43
CA PRO A 85 5.64 4.46 19.34
C PRO A 85 4.44 4.39 20.30
N LEU A 86 4.03 3.16 20.66
CA LEU A 86 2.90 2.92 21.57
C LEU A 86 3.31 2.81 23.05
N ALA A 87 4.55 3.16 23.40
CA ALA A 87 5.04 3.12 24.78
C ALA A 87 4.13 3.95 25.70
N GLY A 88 3.79 3.37 26.85
CA GLY A 88 2.86 3.97 27.82
C GLY A 88 1.40 3.61 27.60
N CYS A 89 1.04 2.85 26.57
CA CYS A 89 -0.30 2.27 26.43
C CYS A 89 -0.47 1.16 27.47
N LEU A 90 -1.39 1.36 28.42
CA LEU A 90 -1.65 0.41 29.49
C LEU A 90 -2.69 -0.65 29.08
N SER A 91 -2.69 -1.78 29.78
CA SER A 91 -3.66 -2.85 29.57
C SER A 91 -5.09 -2.32 29.71
N GLY A 92 -5.92 -2.56 28.68
CA GLY A 92 -7.30 -2.10 28.61
C GLY A 92 -7.48 -0.75 27.91
N GLU A 93 -6.41 0.02 27.67
CA GLU A 93 -6.44 1.25 26.89
C GLU A 93 -6.48 0.98 25.38
N GLY A 94 -6.93 1.99 24.65
CA GLY A 94 -7.05 1.97 23.21
C GLY A 94 -8.51 1.92 22.76
N VAL A 95 -8.80 2.59 21.65
CA VAL A 95 -10.15 2.70 21.09
C VAL A 95 -10.15 2.37 19.62
N ARG A 96 -9.42 3.14 18.83
CA ARG A 96 -9.42 3.02 17.38
C ARG A 96 -8.05 3.34 16.79
N TRP A 97 -7.91 3.05 15.53
CA TRP A 97 -6.82 3.52 14.68
C TRP A 97 -7.38 4.03 13.36
N ASP A 98 -6.69 4.98 12.75
CA ASP A 98 -7.00 5.53 11.44
C ASP A 98 -5.72 5.61 10.60
N THR A 99 -5.83 5.43 9.29
CA THR A 99 -4.66 5.51 8.41
C THR A 99 -4.24 6.95 8.18
N VAL A 100 -2.94 7.21 8.30
CA VAL A 100 -2.27 8.45 7.91
C VAL A 100 -1.75 8.36 6.48
N GLU A 101 -1.09 7.24 6.14
CA GLU A 101 -0.38 7.11 4.86
C GLU A 101 -0.26 5.63 4.44
N LEU A 102 -0.35 5.38 3.13
CA LEU A 102 0.08 4.12 2.54
C LEU A 102 1.59 4.14 2.33
N ARG A 103 2.30 3.20 2.91
CA ARG A 103 3.73 3.02 2.72
C ARG A 103 3.99 2.01 1.61
N ARG A 104 5.00 2.26 0.78
CA ARG A 104 5.42 1.28 -0.25
C ARG A 104 6.06 0.04 0.36
N SER A 105 6.81 0.24 1.44
CA SER A 105 7.46 -0.83 2.18
C SER A 105 7.87 -0.37 3.57
N THR A 106 8.16 -1.34 4.44
CA THR A 106 8.80 -1.12 5.73
C THR A 106 9.72 -2.28 6.07
N THR A 107 10.69 -2.01 6.93
CA THR A 107 11.49 -3.06 7.57
C THR A 107 11.01 -3.29 8.99
N PHE A 108 11.02 -4.56 9.43
CA PHE A 108 10.46 -4.91 10.72
C PHE A 108 11.17 -6.11 11.36
N LYS A 109 10.89 -6.28 12.64
CA LYS A 109 11.17 -7.48 13.45
C LYS A 109 9.94 -7.80 14.27
N CYS A 110 9.66 -9.07 14.46
CA CYS A 110 8.53 -9.52 15.28
C CYS A 110 8.85 -9.50 16.76
N THR A 111 10.07 -9.88 17.13
CA THR A 111 10.48 -10.00 18.56
C THR A 111 11.34 -8.83 19.04
N GLY A 112 11.84 -8.02 18.13
CA GLY A 112 12.80 -6.96 18.45
C GLY A 112 14.17 -7.46 18.90
N SER A 113 14.39 -8.78 18.94
CA SER A 113 15.68 -9.36 19.31
C SER A 113 16.80 -8.89 18.38
N ALA A 114 17.98 -8.66 18.93
CA ALA A 114 19.16 -8.33 18.12
C ALA A 114 19.52 -9.46 17.14
N ALA A 115 19.30 -10.71 17.54
CA ALA A 115 19.57 -11.90 16.73
C ALA A 115 18.53 -12.16 15.63
N GLU A 116 17.33 -11.58 15.73
CA GLU A 116 16.31 -11.71 14.71
C GLU A 116 16.73 -10.98 13.43
N PRO A 117 16.68 -11.65 12.26
CA PRO A 117 16.98 -11.00 10.99
C PRO A 117 15.95 -9.88 10.70
N LEU A 118 16.42 -8.79 10.10
CA LEU A 118 15.55 -7.73 9.64
C LEU A 118 14.77 -8.22 8.43
N LYS A 119 13.46 -8.11 8.49
CA LYS A 119 12.53 -8.48 7.43
C LYS A 119 12.04 -7.23 6.69
N THR A 120 11.53 -7.40 5.49
CA THR A 120 10.93 -6.34 4.69
C THR A 120 9.55 -6.77 4.22
N ALA A 121 8.55 -5.94 4.44
CA ALA A 121 7.25 -6.07 3.80
C ALA A 121 7.06 -4.98 2.75
N THR A 122 6.42 -5.32 1.65
CA THR A 122 6.11 -4.40 0.53
C THR A 122 4.63 -4.41 0.28
N THR A 123 4.05 -3.24 0.06
CA THR A 123 2.64 -3.12 -0.30
C THR A 123 2.43 -3.62 -1.73
N ASP A 124 1.58 -4.62 -1.86
CA ASP A 124 1.17 -5.25 -3.12
C ASP A 124 -0.33 -5.62 -3.10
N GLU A 125 -0.75 -6.64 -3.81
CA GLU A 125 -2.15 -7.08 -3.89
C GLU A 125 -2.61 -7.88 -2.66
N ASN A 126 -1.69 -8.45 -1.89
CA ASN A 126 -1.95 -9.31 -0.72
C ASN A 126 -1.40 -8.74 0.59
N THR A 127 -0.72 -7.61 0.53
CA THR A 127 -0.06 -6.99 1.68
C THR A 127 -0.26 -5.48 1.65
N VAL A 128 -0.65 -4.93 2.78
CA VAL A 128 -0.71 -3.48 2.98
C VAL A 128 0.19 -3.04 4.11
N VAL A 129 1.03 -2.04 3.84
CA VAL A 129 1.89 -1.39 4.83
C VAL A 129 1.35 0.01 5.09
N LEU A 130 1.02 0.31 6.33
CA LEU A 130 0.36 1.54 6.74
C LEU A 130 1.20 2.31 7.75
N LEU A 131 1.15 3.63 7.68
CA LEU A 131 1.38 4.49 8.81
C LEU A 131 0.01 4.85 9.37
N ALA A 132 -0.24 4.54 10.64
CA ALA A 132 -1.53 4.71 11.27
C ALA A 132 -1.41 5.47 12.60
N ASP A 133 -2.42 6.28 12.91
CA ASP A 133 -2.61 6.87 14.21
C ASP A 133 -3.45 5.93 15.08
N PHE A 134 -2.93 5.62 16.26
CA PHE A 134 -3.56 4.79 17.28
C PHE A 134 -4.04 5.69 18.42
N TYR A 135 -5.32 5.72 18.63
CA TYR A 135 -5.95 6.58 19.66
C TYR A 135 -6.05 5.83 20.97
N ARG A 136 -5.37 6.35 21.98
CA ARG A 136 -5.41 5.86 23.34
C ARG A 136 -6.44 6.69 24.11
N ALA A 137 -7.49 6.06 24.58
CA ALA A 137 -8.45 6.66 25.50
C ALA A 137 -8.52 5.79 26.76
N GLY A 138 -8.67 6.43 27.91
CA GLY A 138 -8.77 5.78 29.21
C GLY A 138 -8.72 6.80 30.34
N ASP A 139 -8.03 7.91 30.13
CA ASP A 139 -7.81 8.97 31.12
C ASP A 139 -8.50 10.31 30.77
N GLY A 140 -9.27 10.33 29.67
CA GLY A 140 -9.94 11.55 29.19
C GLY A 140 -9.11 12.37 28.19
N ASN A 141 -7.91 11.93 27.83
CA ASN A 141 -7.08 12.50 26.77
C ASN A 141 -7.14 11.63 25.53
N ASP A 142 -7.58 12.21 24.40
CA ASP A 142 -7.52 11.57 23.07
C ASP A 142 -6.10 11.71 22.49
N GLU A 143 -5.12 11.12 23.15
CA GLU A 143 -3.77 11.08 22.62
C GLU A 143 -3.68 10.08 21.46
N SER A 144 -3.05 10.49 20.37
CA SER A 144 -2.76 9.62 19.23
C SER A 144 -1.26 9.37 19.09
N PHE A 145 -0.92 8.17 18.64
CA PHE A 145 0.45 7.73 18.42
C PHE A 145 0.58 7.17 17.03
N THR A 146 1.47 7.74 16.24
CA THR A 146 1.71 7.27 14.88
C THR A 146 2.68 6.10 14.88
N ALA A 147 2.22 4.95 14.40
CA ALA A 147 3.03 3.74 14.28
C ALA A 147 2.82 3.07 12.92
N GLN A 148 3.85 2.35 12.47
CA GLN A 148 3.71 1.53 11.28
C GLN A 148 3.03 0.21 11.62
N MET A 149 2.23 -0.29 10.67
CA MET A 149 1.61 -1.60 10.75
C MET A 149 1.65 -2.31 9.40
N ILE A 150 1.63 -3.62 9.45
CA ILE A 150 1.53 -4.50 8.28
C ILE A 150 0.31 -5.39 8.47
N VAL A 151 -0.47 -5.56 7.41
CA VAL A 151 -1.49 -6.60 7.30
C VAL A 151 -1.25 -7.34 5.99
N SER A 152 -1.20 -8.66 6.04
CA SER A 152 -0.95 -9.51 4.87
C SER A 152 -1.89 -10.70 4.84
N ALA A 153 -2.19 -11.22 3.67
CA ALA A 153 -2.78 -12.55 3.51
C ALA A 153 -1.74 -13.65 3.73
N ASP A 154 -0.47 -13.32 3.51
CA ASP A 154 0.65 -14.25 3.57
C ASP A 154 1.42 -14.14 4.89
N ASP A 155 2.21 -15.17 5.20
CA ASP A 155 3.13 -15.15 6.34
C ASP A 155 4.31 -14.20 6.06
N ILE A 156 4.42 -13.13 6.83
CA ILE A 156 5.49 -12.12 6.69
C ILE A 156 6.77 -12.48 7.46
N ALA A 157 6.74 -13.51 8.29
CA ALA A 157 7.86 -13.90 9.14
C ALA A 157 8.00 -15.43 9.26
N PRO A 158 8.27 -16.17 8.16
CA PRO A 158 8.29 -17.62 8.14
C PRO A 158 9.42 -18.26 8.97
N ASP A 159 10.34 -17.47 9.48
CA ASP A 159 11.38 -17.87 10.43
C ASP A 159 10.89 -17.92 11.89
N ILE A 160 9.68 -17.47 12.15
CA ILE A 160 9.01 -17.50 13.46
C ILE A 160 7.91 -18.55 13.42
N ALA A 161 7.79 -19.32 14.50
CA ALA A 161 6.80 -20.39 14.58
C ALA A 161 5.37 -19.85 14.48
N GLY A 162 4.55 -20.50 13.66
CA GLY A 162 3.17 -20.09 13.36
C GLY A 162 3.11 -19.06 12.22
N ILE A 163 1.91 -18.76 11.77
CA ILE A 163 1.69 -17.73 10.74
C ILE A 163 1.77 -16.37 11.41
N GLN A 164 2.61 -15.50 10.87
CA GLN A 164 2.73 -14.10 11.29
C GLN A 164 2.31 -13.23 10.12
N ASN A 165 1.12 -12.67 10.14
CA ASN A 165 0.60 -11.90 9.03
C ASN A 165 0.04 -10.51 9.41
N VAL A 166 0.18 -10.13 10.67
CA VAL A 166 0.00 -8.76 11.15
C VAL A 166 1.18 -8.38 12.04
N TRP A 167 1.64 -7.14 11.92
CA TRP A 167 2.69 -6.55 12.73
C TRP A 167 2.35 -5.11 13.10
N ILE A 168 2.70 -4.70 14.31
CA ILE A 168 2.68 -3.31 14.78
C ILE A 168 4.07 -2.94 15.29
N GLN A 169 4.56 -1.78 14.91
CA GLN A 169 5.84 -1.24 15.33
C GLN A 169 5.93 -1.11 16.86
N GLY A 170 6.89 -1.80 17.46
CA GLY A 170 7.14 -1.77 18.91
C GLY A 170 6.25 -2.70 19.74
N VAL A 171 5.31 -3.41 19.11
CA VAL A 171 4.47 -4.43 19.78
C VAL A 171 4.85 -5.85 19.33
N GLY A 172 5.00 -6.07 18.04
CA GLY A 172 5.39 -7.37 17.50
C GLY A 172 4.46 -7.88 16.42
N CYS A 173 4.42 -9.20 16.25
CA CYS A 173 3.64 -9.90 15.24
C CYS A 173 2.50 -10.73 15.84
N ALA A 174 1.58 -11.13 14.99
CA ALA A 174 0.54 -12.12 15.31
C ALA A 174 0.02 -12.83 14.05
N SER A 175 -0.67 -13.95 14.29
CA SER A 175 -1.58 -14.54 13.33
C SER A 175 -2.91 -13.78 13.36
N ALA A 176 -3.42 -13.42 12.19
CA ALA A 176 -4.71 -12.78 12.01
C ALA A 176 -5.55 -13.52 10.96
N ILE A 177 -6.87 -13.41 11.09
CA ILE A 177 -7.75 -13.65 9.94
C ILE A 177 -7.67 -12.40 9.09
N ALA A 178 -7.09 -12.50 7.89
CA ALA A 178 -6.96 -11.42 6.95
C ALA A 178 -7.56 -11.83 5.59
N ASN A 179 -8.29 -10.92 4.97
CA ASN A 179 -8.93 -11.11 3.68
C ASN A 179 -8.63 -9.91 2.79
N PHE A 180 -8.30 -10.18 1.53
CA PHE A 180 -8.08 -9.19 0.50
C PHE A 180 -9.03 -9.46 -0.68
N SER A 181 -9.48 -8.40 -1.36
CA SER A 181 -10.38 -8.47 -2.52
C SER A 181 -10.03 -7.37 -3.51
N SER A 182 -9.79 -7.71 -4.73
CA SER A 182 -9.63 -6.81 -5.88
C SER A 182 -10.94 -6.70 -6.66
#